data_e6d2d3a926893d375044904d60c12ae3
#
_entry.id   e6d2d3a926893d375044904d60c12ae3
#
_cell.length_a   1.000
_cell.length_b   1.000
_cell.length_c   1.000
_cell.angle_alpha   90.00
_cell.angle_beta   90.00
_cell.angle_gamma   90.00
#
_symmetry.space_group_name_H-M   'P 1'
#
loop_
_entity.id
_entity.type
_entity.pdbx_description
1 polymer ?
#
loop_
_entity_poly.entity_id
_entity_poly.type
_entity_poly.pdbx_seq_one_letter_code
_entity_poly.pdbx_strand_id
1 'polypeptide(L)' 'MPVVSLDTAEIVAGPWPCYSNCRHLPERERWEVYSMAKASRGALEDRGVVMTESYDAFIARVTRELDL' A
#
# COMPACT_ATOMS: atom_id res chain seq x y z
N MET A 1 26.02 16.97 -3.01
CA MET A 1 25.64 16.49 -2.74
C MET A 1 24.98 16.11 -2.35
N PRO A 2 24.84 16.02 -2.13
CA PRO A 2 24.18 15.63 -1.63
C PRO A 2 23.54 15.27 -1.05
N VAL A 3 23.43 15.39 -0.76
CA VAL A 3 22.89 15.00 -0.21
C VAL A 3 22.05 14.77 0.13
N VAL A 4 21.86 15.04 0.10
CA VAL A 4 21.12 14.69 0.56
C VAL A 4 20.30 13.94 0.51
N SER A 5 20.28 13.79 0.27
CA SER A 5 19.54 13.06 0.35
C SER A 5 19.21 12.16 0.87
N LEU A 6 19.57 12.32 1.20
CA LEU A 6 19.49 11.56 1.82
C LEU A 6 18.67 11.19 2.44
N ASP A 7 18.97 11.40 2.47
CA ASP A 7 18.49 11.05 3.42
C ASP A 7 17.32 10.97 3.37
N THR A 8 17.09 11.15 2.54
CA THR A 8 15.85 11.30 2.72
C THR A 8 15.07 10.27 2.19
N ALA A 9 14.20 9.81 2.98
CA ALA A 9 13.21 8.89 2.52
C ALA A 9 12.36 9.55 1.49
N GLU A 10 12.06 8.81 0.46
CA GLU A 10 11.12 9.25 -0.55
C GLU A 10 9.73 9.26 0.07
N ILE A 11 9.01 10.34 -0.09
CA ILE A 11 7.63 10.45 0.42
C ILE A 11 6.68 10.20 -0.74
N VAL A 12 5.86 9.17 -0.59
CA VAL A 12 4.87 8.86 -1.61
C VAL A 12 3.51 9.34 -1.12
N ALA A 13 2.91 10.25 -1.88
CA ALA A 13 1.58 10.75 -1.60
C ALA A 13 0.60 10.16 -2.59
N GLY A 14 -0.68 10.14 -2.22
CA GLY A 14 -1.68 9.60 -3.12
C GLY A 14 -1.70 10.26 -4.48
N PRO A 15 -2.46 9.71 -5.42
CA PRO A 15 -3.45 8.66 -5.17
C PRO A 15 -2.82 7.30 -5.00
N TRP A 16 -3.35 6.57 -4.07
CA TRP A 16 -2.91 5.21 -3.80
C TRP A 16 -3.64 4.26 -4.73
N PRO A 17 -3.07 3.10 -5.02
CA PRO A 17 -3.77 2.10 -5.82
C PRO A 17 -5.11 1.78 -5.18
N CYS A 18 -6.14 1.68 -6.00
CA CYS A 18 -7.49 1.37 -5.53
C CYS A 18 -7.83 -0.06 -5.96
N TYR A 19 -8.32 -0.83 -5.01
CA TYR A 19 -8.61 -2.25 -5.24
C TYR A 19 -10.10 -2.52 -5.41
N SER A 20 -10.92 -1.48 -5.53
CA SER A 20 -12.36 -1.65 -5.66
C SER A 20 -12.75 -2.48 -6.88
N ASN A 21 -11.94 -2.44 -7.94
CA ASN A 21 -12.19 -3.22 -9.13
C ASN A 21 -12.06 -4.73 -8.90
N CYS A 22 -11.47 -5.12 -7.78
CA CYS A 22 -11.27 -6.52 -7.45
C CYS A 22 -12.38 -7.08 -6.56
N ARG A 23 -13.38 -6.26 -6.21
CA ARG A 23 -14.47 -6.70 -5.32
C ARG A 23 -15.29 -7.82 -5.93
N HIS A 24 -15.32 -7.91 -7.25
CA HIS A 24 -16.08 -8.94 -7.95
C HIS A 24 -15.42 -10.30 -7.91
N LEU A 25 -14.17 -10.38 -7.48
CA LEU A 25 -13.44 -11.63 -7.43
C LEU A 25 -13.98 -12.52 -6.30
N PRO A 26 -13.83 -13.86 -6.42
CA PRO A 26 -14.16 -14.73 -5.29
C PRO A 26 -13.36 -14.34 -4.06
N GLU A 27 -13.90 -14.63 -2.89
CA GLU A 27 -13.30 -14.22 -1.62
C GLU A 27 -11.84 -14.66 -1.52
N ARG A 28 -11.55 -15.88 -1.93
CA ARG A 28 -10.19 -16.41 -1.89
C ARG A 28 -9.22 -15.52 -2.65
N GLU A 29 -9.62 -15.07 -3.84
CA GLU A 29 -8.77 -14.22 -4.66
C GLU A 29 -8.67 -12.82 -4.09
N ARG A 30 -9.72 -12.34 -3.43
CA ARG A 30 -9.66 -11.04 -2.77
C ARG A 30 -8.66 -11.06 -1.63
N TRP A 31 -8.56 -12.17 -0.89
CA TRP A 31 -7.54 -12.32 0.14
C TRP A 31 -6.14 -12.37 -0.45
N GLU A 32 -5.99 -12.93 -1.65
CA GLU A 32 -4.70 -12.93 -2.34
C GLU A 32 -4.30 -11.50 -2.73
N VAL A 33 -5.25 -10.72 -3.23
CA VAL A 33 -4.98 -9.32 -3.55
C VAL A 33 -4.59 -8.55 -2.29
N TYR A 34 -5.27 -8.80 -1.20
CA TYR A 34 -4.96 -8.19 0.09
C TYR A 34 -3.51 -8.50 0.50
N SER A 35 -3.11 -9.75 0.38
CA SER A 35 -1.74 -10.16 0.72
C SER A 35 -0.72 -9.47 -0.19
N MET A 36 -1.02 -9.35 -1.48
CA MET A 36 -0.15 -8.65 -2.43
C MET A 36 -0.04 -7.17 -2.09
N ALA A 37 -1.13 -6.54 -1.69
CA ALA A 37 -1.11 -5.13 -1.32
C ALA A 37 -0.21 -4.91 -0.12
N LYS A 38 -0.30 -5.78 0.88
CA LYS A 38 0.55 -5.69 2.06
C LYS A 38 2.02 -5.91 1.70
N ALA A 39 2.29 -6.88 0.85
CA ALA A 39 3.66 -7.17 0.43
C ALA A 39 4.25 -6.01 -0.35
N SER A 40 3.45 -5.39 -1.23
CA SER A 40 3.90 -4.23 -2.00
C SER A 40 4.25 -3.06 -1.09
N ARG A 41 3.42 -2.80 -0.09
CA ARG A 41 3.70 -1.73 0.86
C ARG A 41 4.96 -2.03 1.66
N GLY A 42 5.11 -3.29 2.11
CA GLY A 42 6.29 -3.68 2.86
C GLY A 42 7.57 -3.51 2.05
N ALA A 43 7.52 -3.84 0.77
CA ALA A 43 8.68 -3.67 -0.11
C ALA A 43 9.07 -2.21 -0.25
N LEU A 44 8.08 -1.31 -0.33
CA LEU A 44 8.38 0.13 -0.40
C LEU A 44 8.96 0.63 0.91
N GLU A 45 8.41 0.18 2.04
CA GLU A 45 8.93 0.57 3.35
C GLU A 45 10.36 0.08 3.54
N ASP A 46 10.67 -1.13 3.06
CA ASP A 46 12.01 -1.69 3.15
C ASP A 46 13.01 -0.88 2.32
N ARG A 47 12.53 -0.18 1.30
CA ARG A 47 13.37 0.70 0.48
C ARG A 47 13.49 2.10 1.08
N GLY A 48 12.88 2.34 2.23
CA GLY A 48 12.94 3.63 2.89
C GLY A 48 11.89 4.63 2.43
N VAL A 49 10.89 4.17 1.67
CA VAL A 49 9.82 5.06 1.24
C VAL A 49 8.89 5.35 2.42
N VAL A 50 8.60 6.63 2.62
CA VAL A 50 7.68 7.05 3.67
C VAL A 50 6.31 7.28 3.06
N MET A 51 5.33 6.55 3.56
CA MET A 51 3.96 6.67 3.08
C MET A 51 3.23 7.74 3.87
N THR A 52 2.40 8.53 3.18
CA THR A 52 1.55 9.49 3.87
C THR A 52 0.34 8.83 4.51
N GLU A 53 0.01 7.62 4.06
CA GLU A 53 -1.08 6.84 4.64
C GLU A 53 -0.51 5.92 5.72
N SER A 54 -1.05 5.98 6.94
CA SER A 54 -0.58 5.11 8.01
C SER A 54 -0.91 3.65 7.69
N TYR A 55 -0.21 2.74 8.35
CA TYR A 55 -0.45 1.32 8.12
C TYR A 55 -1.90 0.95 8.48
N ASP A 56 -2.41 1.45 9.60
CA ASP A 56 -3.78 1.16 10.01
C ASP A 56 -4.80 1.70 9.02
N ALA A 57 -4.58 2.92 8.50
CA ALA A 57 -5.45 3.49 7.49
C ALA A 57 -5.39 2.69 6.19
N PHE A 58 -4.21 2.23 5.83
CA PHE A 58 -4.00 1.41 4.65
C PHE A 58 -4.80 0.10 4.76
N ILE A 59 -4.68 -0.60 5.89
CA ILE A 59 -5.40 -1.86 6.09
C ILE A 59 -6.91 -1.64 6.03
N ALA A 60 -7.39 -0.59 6.70
CA ALA A 60 -8.82 -0.28 6.71
C ALA A 60 -9.32 0.03 5.30
N ARG A 61 -8.54 0.78 4.54
CA ARG A 61 -8.91 1.14 3.18
C ARG A 61 -8.96 -0.08 2.26
N VAL A 62 -7.90 -0.90 2.29
CA VAL A 62 -7.81 -2.05 1.40
C VAL A 62 -8.91 -3.07 1.70
N THR A 63 -9.16 -3.34 2.97
CA THR A 63 -10.22 -4.28 3.34
C THR A 63 -11.59 -3.76 2.92
N ARG A 64 -11.81 -2.45 3.02
CA ARG A 64 -13.06 -1.85 2.57
C ARG A 64 -13.20 -1.95 1.05
N GLU A 65 -12.13 -1.66 0.31
CA GLU A 65 -12.15 -1.68 -1.14
C GLU A 65 -12.34 -3.10 -1.67
N LEU A 66 -11.81 -4.09 -0.98
CA LEU A 66 -11.94 -5.48 -1.38
C LEU A 66 -13.18 -6.16 -0.79
N ASP A 67 -13.93 -5.45 0.03
CA ASP A 67 -15.12 -6.00 0.68
C ASP A 67 -14.75 -7.22 1.54
N LEU A 68 -13.75 -7.04 2.37
CA LEU A 68 -13.25 -8.09 3.26
C LEU A 68 -13.59 -7.84 4.74
#